data_921c190d6b3cfefbfa71f0520183efc0
#
_entry.id   921c190d6b3cfefbfa71f0520183efc0
#
_cell.length_a   1.000
_cell.length_b   1.000
_cell.length_c   1.000
_cell.angle_alpha   90.00
_cell.angle_beta   90.00
_cell.angle_gamma   90.00
#
_symmetry.space_group_name_H-M   'P 1'
#
loop_
_entity.id
_entity.type
_entity.pdbx_description
1 polymer ?
#
loop_
_entity_poly.entity_id
_entity_poly.type
_entity_poly.pdbx_seq_one_letter_code
_entity_poly.pdbx_strand_id
1 'polypeptide(L)'
;MKPFFNGRGTGTLGVAMRGTGTEEHLFQGTLIISQNAGVDGSEALLQRIVHCHADKKHHVPGTREIARWFEQQKTATVAGFLRVALKNERMLLDTYRAAFAELEARFSRSELQNERIIKNHAQVAACGHALATLFPERDRSFVEGLDAYVLSRAVERESRLRADHPILEQFWDQFDYLNGISKEKGAPDRLNHSADDALI
;
A
#
# COMPACT_ATOMS: atom_id res chain seq x y z
N MET A 1 -13.09 -2.95 2.78
CA MET A 1 -11.98 -3.18 1.82
C MET A 1 -11.61 -4.66 1.59
N LYS A 2 -11.56 -5.53 2.62
CA LYS A 2 -11.21 -6.97 2.42
C LYS A 2 -12.04 -7.67 1.32
N PRO A 3 -13.37 -7.49 1.20
CA PRO A 3 -14.15 -8.10 0.14
C PRO A 3 -13.66 -7.71 -1.26
N PHE A 4 -13.41 -6.42 -1.49
CA PHE A 4 -12.92 -5.90 -2.77
C PHE A 4 -11.57 -6.47 -3.18
N PHE A 5 -10.64 -6.59 -2.22
CA PHE A 5 -9.33 -7.18 -2.49
C PHE A 5 -9.43 -8.65 -2.96
N ASN A 6 -10.41 -9.38 -2.43
CA ASN A 6 -10.65 -10.78 -2.82
C ASN A 6 -11.55 -10.91 -4.07
N GLY A 7 -11.85 -9.82 -4.75
CA GLY A 7 -12.73 -9.83 -5.92
C GLY A 7 -14.21 -10.04 -5.60
N ARG A 8 -14.60 -9.92 -4.33
CA ARG A 8 -16.00 -10.06 -3.91
C ARG A 8 -16.69 -8.72 -3.88
N GLY A 9 -17.94 -8.68 -4.29
CA GLY A 9 -18.81 -7.52 -4.13
C GLY A 9 -19.18 -7.25 -2.67
N THR A 10 -19.80 -6.10 -2.41
CA THR A 10 -20.28 -5.73 -1.06
C THR A 10 -21.73 -6.11 -0.82
N GLY A 11 -22.40 -6.69 -1.79
CA GLY A 11 -23.80 -7.06 -1.68
C GLY A 11 -24.15 -8.23 -2.60
N THR A 12 -25.09 -9.02 -2.16
CA THR A 12 -25.75 -10.02 -2.98
C THR A 12 -27.00 -9.40 -3.59
N LEU A 13 -27.10 -9.43 -4.91
CA LEU A 13 -28.36 -9.11 -5.58
C LEU A 13 -29.22 -10.36 -5.56
N GLY A 14 -30.40 -10.27 -4.92
CA GLY A 14 -31.43 -11.27 -5.06
C GLY A 14 -31.91 -11.29 -6.51
N VAL A 15 -31.61 -12.35 -7.24
CA VAL A 15 -32.14 -12.54 -8.59
C VAL A 15 -33.58 -13.01 -8.44
N ALA A 16 -34.54 -12.32 -9.06
CA ALA A 16 -35.95 -12.71 -9.12
C ALA A 16 -36.12 -13.93 -10.03
N MET A 17 -35.41 -15.01 -9.76
CA MET A 17 -35.65 -16.33 -10.34
C MET A 17 -36.37 -17.21 -9.31
N ARG A 18 -37.23 -18.09 -9.81
CA ARG A 18 -37.93 -19.12 -9.01
C ARG A 18 -36.90 -20.04 -8.33
N GLY A 19 -36.30 -19.58 -7.23
CA GLY A 19 -35.29 -20.31 -6.46
C GLY A 19 -34.54 -19.41 -5.48
N THR A 20 -33.93 -20.03 -4.47
CA THR A 20 -33.14 -19.38 -3.42
C THR A 20 -31.71 -18.98 -3.86
N GLY A 21 -31.46 -18.80 -5.15
CA GLY A 21 -30.17 -18.43 -5.68
C GLY A 21 -29.87 -16.95 -5.44
N THR A 22 -28.76 -16.66 -4.75
CA THR A 22 -28.16 -15.32 -4.69
C THR A 22 -26.97 -15.28 -5.63
N GLU A 23 -26.91 -14.24 -6.48
CA GLU A 23 -25.75 -14.01 -7.33
C GLU A 23 -24.88 -12.93 -6.71
N GLU A 24 -23.60 -13.24 -6.51
CA GLU A 24 -22.59 -12.28 -6.03
C GLU A 24 -21.82 -11.75 -7.24
N HIS A 25 -21.97 -10.46 -7.51
CA HIS A 25 -21.17 -9.83 -8.54
C HIS A 25 -19.72 -9.69 -8.08
N LEU A 26 -18.80 -10.25 -8.86
CA LEU A 26 -17.37 -10.13 -8.60
C LEU A 26 -16.92 -8.68 -8.82
N PHE A 27 -16.14 -8.16 -7.91
CA PHE A 27 -15.46 -6.88 -8.10
C PHE A 27 -14.21 -7.08 -8.96
N GLN A 28 -14.25 -6.57 -10.18
CA GLN A 28 -13.14 -6.63 -11.14
C GLN A 28 -12.58 -5.23 -11.40
N GLY A 29 -12.05 -4.61 -10.37
CA GLY A 29 -11.55 -3.25 -10.48
C GLY A 29 -10.47 -2.94 -9.46
N THR A 30 -9.90 -1.75 -9.57
CA THR A 30 -8.94 -1.20 -8.62
C THR A 30 -9.61 -0.11 -7.80
N LEU A 31 -9.40 -0.13 -6.48
CA LEU A 31 -9.86 0.91 -5.59
C LEU A 31 -8.70 1.85 -5.26
N ILE A 32 -8.84 3.11 -5.63
CA ILE A 32 -7.88 4.17 -5.31
C ILE A 32 -8.56 5.11 -4.32
N ILE A 33 -7.88 5.37 -3.20
CA ILE A 33 -8.36 6.29 -2.16
C ILE A 33 -7.31 7.37 -1.98
N SER A 34 -7.74 8.63 -2.08
CA SER A 34 -6.91 9.80 -1.76
C SER A 34 -7.42 10.42 -0.46
N GLN A 35 -6.51 10.62 0.50
CA GLN A 35 -6.83 11.24 1.80
C GLN A 35 -5.59 11.89 2.39
N ASN A 36 -5.82 12.87 3.29
CA ASN A 36 -4.73 13.58 3.97
C ASN A 36 -4.24 12.87 5.25
N ALA A 37 -5.07 12.01 5.83
CA ALA A 37 -4.71 11.23 7.01
C ALA A 37 -4.00 9.93 6.60
N GLY A 38 -3.14 9.42 7.47
CA GLY A 38 -2.55 8.09 7.31
C GLY A 38 -3.63 7.01 7.27
N VAL A 39 -3.35 5.93 6.56
CA VAL A 39 -4.24 4.76 6.56
C VAL A 39 -3.97 3.97 7.83
N ASP A 40 -5.00 3.86 8.67
CA ASP A 40 -5.00 3.00 9.84
C ASP A 40 -5.92 1.79 9.60
N GLY A 41 -5.64 0.68 10.28
CA GLY A 41 -6.43 -0.53 10.14
C GLY A 41 -5.72 -1.79 10.62
N SER A 42 -6.43 -2.92 10.56
CA SER A 42 -5.82 -4.19 10.93
C SER A 42 -4.62 -4.53 10.02
N GLU A 43 -3.64 -5.21 10.56
CA GLU A 43 -2.47 -5.70 9.82
C GLU A 43 -2.86 -6.38 8.50
N ALA A 44 -3.86 -7.25 8.55
CA ALA A 44 -4.38 -7.93 7.37
C ALA A 44 -4.95 -6.98 6.29
N LEU A 45 -5.42 -5.79 6.65
CA LEU A 45 -5.82 -4.75 5.72
C LEU A 45 -4.60 -4.01 5.18
N LEU A 46 -3.69 -3.61 6.07
CA LEU A 46 -2.50 -2.83 5.71
C LEU A 46 -1.58 -3.58 4.75
N GLN A 47 -1.46 -4.90 4.89
CA GLN A 47 -0.71 -5.76 3.94
C GLN A 47 -1.29 -5.76 2.52
N ARG A 48 -2.56 -5.36 2.34
CA ARG A 48 -3.27 -5.37 1.04
C ARG A 48 -3.26 -4.02 0.33
N ILE A 49 -2.74 -3.00 0.98
CA ILE A 49 -2.75 -1.62 0.47
C ILE A 49 -1.34 -1.24 0.04
N VAL A 50 -1.20 -0.77 -1.19
CA VAL A 50 -0.01 -0.04 -1.62
C VAL A 50 -0.24 1.43 -1.28
N HIS A 51 0.56 1.96 -0.37
CA HIS A 51 0.45 3.33 0.11
C HIS A 51 1.47 4.22 -0.60
N CYS A 52 0.99 5.05 -1.51
CA CYS A 52 1.79 6.09 -2.14
C CYS A 52 1.68 7.38 -1.32
N HIS A 53 2.81 8.00 -1.06
CA HIS A 53 2.86 9.27 -0.35
C HIS A 53 3.30 10.37 -1.31
N ALA A 54 2.51 11.44 -1.36
CA ALA A 54 2.84 12.65 -2.10
C ALA A 54 3.08 13.79 -1.12
N ASP A 55 4.24 14.41 -1.19
CA ASP A 55 4.61 15.54 -0.35
C ASP A 55 5.04 16.75 -1.19
N LYS A 56 5.25 17.89 -0.50
CA LYS A 56 5.66 19.14 -1.16
C LYS A 56 7.08 19.10 -1.76
N LYS A 57 7.89 18.11 -1.41
CA LYS A 57 9.26 17.97 -1.95
C LYS A 57 9.27 17.69 -3.46
N HIS A 58 8.16 17.14 -3.96
CA HIS A 58 7.98 16.85 -5.39
C HIS A 58 7.45 18.06 -6.18
N HIS A 59 7.18 19.18 -5.52
CA HIS A 59 6.79 20.41 -6.21
C HIS A 59 8.02 21.06 -6.86
N VAL A 60 8.07 20.98 -8.18
CA VAL A 60 9.09 21.63 -8.99
C VAL A 60 8.50 22.87 -9.68
N PRO A 61 9.32 23.82 -10.16
CA PRO A 61 8.84 24.92 -10.98
C PRO A 61 8.00 24.38 -12.15
N GLY A 62 6.85 24.99 -12.42
CA GLY A 62 5.90 24.53 -13.46
C GLY A 62 4.83 23.54 -13.00
N THR A 63 4.93 22.94 -11.81
CA THR A 63 3.91 21.97 -11.31
C THR A 63 2.51 22.59 -11.25
N ARG A 64 2.41 23.86 -10.84
CA ARG A 64 1.11 24.55 -10.71
C ARG A 64 0.47 24.82 -12.06
N GLU A 65 1.27 25.16 -13.05
CA GLU A 65 0.83 25.38 -14.43
C GLU A 65 0.33 24.09 -15.05
N ILE A 66 1.04 22.99 -14.84
CA ILE A 66 0.62 21.66 -15.30
C ILE A 66 -0.70 21.25 -14.63
N ALA A 67 -0.84 21.46 -13.32
CA ALA A 67 -2.09 21.14 -12.61
C ALA A 67 -3.28 21.91 -13.19
N ARG A 68 -3.11 23.23 -13.38
CA ARG A 68 -4.14 24.08 -14.01
C ARG A 68 -4.47 23.64 -15.42
N TRP A 69 -3.47 23.28 -16.21
CA TRP A 69 -3.69 22.75 -17.55
C TRP A 69 -4.52 21.48 -17.52
N PHE A 70 -4.25 20.54 -16.59
CA PHE A 70 -5.05 19.32 -16.40
C PHE A 70 -6.49 19.64 -16.01
N GLU A 71 -6.73 20.56 -15.09
CA GLU A 71 -8.08 20.97 -14.67
C GLU A 71 -8.94 21.52 -15.84
N GLN A 72 -8.29 22.10 -16.85
CA GLN A 72 -8.95 22.65 -18.04
C GLN A 72 -9.24 21.59 -19.10
N GLN A 73 -8.68 20.38 -18.98
CA GLN A 73 -8.90 19.35 -19.99
C GLN A 73 -10.32 18.79 -19.95
N LYS A 74 -10.90 18.60 -21.13
CA LYS A 74 -12.20 17.91 -21.24
C LYS A 74 -12.02 16.43 -20.90
N THR A 75 -12.98 15.85 -20.17
CA THR A 75 -12.99 14.42 -19.84
C THR A 75 -12.78 13.54 -21.07
N ALA A 76 -13.38 13.88 -22.21
CA ALA A 76 -13.19 13.14 -23.45
C ALA A 76 -11.73 13.11 -23.95
N THR A 77 -10.97 14.18 -23.72
CA THR A 77 -9.55 14.25 -24.08
C THR A 77 -8.73 13.33 -23.19
N VAL A 78 -8.95 13.38 -21.87
CA VAL A 78 -8.24 12.53 -20.91
C VAL A 78 -8.64 11.05 -21.07
N ALA A 79 -9.91 10.76 -21.33
CA ALA A 79 -10.42 9.40 -21.58
C ALA A 79 -9.85 8.77 -22.87
N GLY A 80 -9.28 9.56 -23.77
CA GLY A 80 -8.57 9.06 -24.95
C GLY A 80 -7.44 8.08 -24.63
N PHE A 81 -6.82 8.21 -23.45
CA PHE A 81 -5.81 7.29 -22.96
C PHE A 81 -6.32 5.84 -22.88
N LEU A 82 -7.54 5.61 -22.37
CA LEU A 82 -8.12 4.27 -22.29
C LEU A 82 -8.21 3.60 -23.67
N ARG A 83 -8.57 4.36 -24.69
CA ARG A 83 -8.61 3.85 -26.07
C ARG A 83 -7.24 3.42 -26.57
N VAL A 84 -6.19 4.17 -26.25
CA VAL A 84 -4.81 3.81 -26.61
C VAL A 84 -4.39 2.54 -25.85
N ALA A 85 -4.67 2.45 -24.56
CA ALA A 85 -4.37 1.27 -23.75
C ALA A 85 -5.06 0.01 -24.30
N LEU A 86 -6.37 0.08 -24.60
CA LEU A 86 -7.12 -1.04 -25.18
C LEU A 86 -6.59 -1.49 -26.55
N LYS A 87 -6.15 -0.55 -27.39
CA LYS A 87 -5.53 -0.90 -28.69
C LYS A 87 -4.20 -1.63 -28.54
N ASN A 88 -3.51 -1.44 -27.44
CA ASN A 88 -2.21 -2.02 -27.14
C ASN A 88 -2.29 -3.08 -26.04
N GLU A 89 -3.49 -3.60 -25.75
CA GLU A 89 -3.74 -4.51 -24.62
C GLU A 89 -2.74 -5.66 -24.55
N ARG A 90 -2.53 -6.36 -25.66
CA ARG A 90 -1.61 -7.52 -25.71
C ARG A 90 -0.19 -7.11 -25.31
N MET A 91 0.32 -6.04 -25.88
CA MET A 91 1.67 -5.52 -25.57
C MET A 91 1.78 -5.15 -24.09
N LEU A 92 0.77 -4.45 -23.56
CA LEU A 92 0.73 -4.05 -22.16
C LEU A 92 0.70 -5.27 -21.22
N LEU A 93 -0.11 -6.27 -21.52
CA LEU A 93 -0.19 -7.49 -20.71
C LEU A 93 1.09 -8.32 -20.77
N ASP A 94 1.71 -8.45 -21.93
CA ASP A 94 2.94 -9.20 -22.08
C ASP A 94 4.11 -8.50 -21.35
N THR A 95 4.21 -7.16 -21.46
CA THR A 95 5.19 -6.36 -20.71
C THR A 95 4.94 -6.45 -19.20
N TYR A 96 3.67 -6.32 -18.77
CA TYR A 96 3.31 -6.45 -17.36
C TYR A 96 3.73 -7.80 -16.78
N ARG A 97 3.43 -8.90 -17.48
CA ARG A 97 3.75 -10.25 -17.00
C ARG A 97 5.25 -10.47 -16.85
N ALA A 98 6.01 -10.03 -17.86
CA ALA A 98 7.48 -10.13 -17.82
C ALA A 98 8.07 -9.28 -16.68
N ALA A 99 7.66 -8.02 -16.58
CA ALA A 99 8.11 -7.11 -15.52
C ALA A 99 7.71 -7.60 -14.13
N PHE A 100 6.48 -8.12 -13.96
CA PHE A 100 6.02 -8.61 -12.67
C PHE A 100 6.88 -9.77 -12.16
N ALA A 101 7.19 -10.75 -13.00
CA ALA A 101 8.02 -11.88 -12.61
C ALA A 101 9.45 -11.44 -12.19
N GLU A 102 10.04 -10.49 -12.93
CA GLU A 102 11.36 -9.92 -12.60
C GLU A 102 11.32 -9.13 -11.30
N LEU A 103 10.33 -8.25 -11.14
CA LEU A 103 10.19 -7.37 -9.98
C LEU A 103 9.85 -8.16 -8.70
N GLU A 104 8.97 -9.16 -8.77
CA GLU A 104 8.70 -10.05 -7.66
C GLU A 104 9.96 -10.76 -7.18
N ALA A 105 10.74 -11.31 -8.10
CA ALA A 105 12.00 -11.95 -7.78
C ALA A 105 13.05 -10.97 -7.21
N ARG A 106 13.10 -9.73 -7.71
CA ARG A 106 14.00 -8.68 -7.21
C ARG A 106 13.61 -8.22 -5.81
N PHE A 107 12.33 -7.98 -5.57
CA PHE A 107 11.81 -7.53 -4.27
C PHE A 107 11.95 -8.64 -3.21
N SER A 108 11.80 -9.90 -3.59
CA SER A 108 12.02 -11.05 -2.70
C SER A 108 13.50 -11.21 -2.26
N ARG A 109 14.44 -10.64 -2.99
CA ARG A 109 15.87 -10.61 -2.63
C ARG A 109 16.25 -9.41 -1.79
N SER A 110 15.34 -8.48 -1.57
CA SER A 110 15.54 -7.36 -0.66
C SER A 110 15.33 -7.77 0.80
N GLU A 111 15.26 -6.81 1.69
CA GLU A 111 14.98 -7.04 3.12
C GLU A 111 13.51 -7.40 3.42
N LEU A 112 12.63 -7.41 2.42
CA LEU A 112 11.21 -7.73 2.57
C LEU A 112 11.00 -9.22 2.85
N GLN A 113 10.12 -9.54 3.80
CA GLN A 113 9.77 -10.90 4.18
C GLN A 113 8.28 -11.21 3.95
N ASN A 114 7.43 -10.18 3.87
CA ASN A 114 6.00 -10.36 3.68
C ASN A 114 5.67 -10.54 2.19
N GLU A 115 5.40 -11.77 1.78
CA GLU A 115 5.08 -12.10 0.38
C GLU A 115 3.94 -11.27 -0.21
N ARG A 116 2.93 -10.91 0.60
CA ARG A 116 1.81 -10.13 0.12
C ARG A 116 2.20 -8.69 -0.19
N ILE A 117 3.06 -8.10 0.64
CA ILE A 117 3.63 -6.77 0.38
C ILE A 117 4.47 -6.82 -0.88
N ILE A 118 5.36 -7.80 -1.01
CA ILE A 118 6.20 -8.02 -2.20
C ILE A 118 5.33 -8.07 -3.45
N LYS A 119 4.35 -8.96 -3.50
CA LYS A 119 3.48 -9.15 -4.67
C LYS A 119 2.69 -7.89 -5.02
N ASN A 120 2.05 -7.25 -4.05
CA ASN A 120 1.25 -6.06 -4.32
C ASN A 120 2.08 -4.89 -4.86
N HIS A 121 3.27 -4.67 -4.31
CA HIS A 121 4.15 -3.60 -4.77
C HIS A 121 4.80 -3.94 -6.11
N ALA A 122 5.21 -5.18 -6.33
CA ALA A 122 5.70 -5.64 -7.63
C ALA A 122 4.65 -5.48 -8.74
N GLN A 123 3.35 -5.75 -8.45
CA GLN A 123 2.26 -5.51 -9.39
C GLN A 123 2.15 -4.04 -9.79
N VAL A 124 2.22 -3.13 -8.82
CA VAL A 124 2.13 -1.68 -9.11
C VAL A 124 3.32 -1.22 -9.94
N ALA A 125 4.54 -1.65 -9.61
CA ALA A 125 5.72 -1.34 -10.41
C ALA A 125 5.61 -1.92 -11.83
N ALA A 126 5.16 -3.17 -11.97
CA ALA A 126 4.95 -3.81 -13.28
C ALA A 126 3.91 -3.10 -14.15
N CYS A 127 2.84 -2.56 -13.54
CA CYS A 127 1.89 -1.69 -14.25
C CYS A 127 2.59 -0.44 -14.78
N GLY A 128 3.52 0.14 -14.02
CA GLY A 128 4.32 1.28 -14.46
C GLY A 128 5.23 0.96 -15.66
N HIS A 129 5.87 -0.21 -15.65
CA HIS A 129 6.64 -0.72 -16.81
C HIS A 129 5.76 -0.87 -18.05
N ALA A 130 4.60 -1.50 -17.91
CA ALA A 130 3.65 -1.63 -19.01
C ALA A 130 3.20 -0.26 -19.54
N LEU A 131 2.84 0.67 -18.66
CA LEU A 131 2.44 2.02 -19.05
C LEU A 131 3.55 2.80 -19.75
N ALA A 132 4.80 2.65 -19.32
CA ALA A 132 5.95 3.33 -19.93
C ALA A 132 6.10 2.98 -21.42
N THR A 133 5.66 1.81 -21.87
CA THR A 133 5.70 1.43 -23.29
C THR A 133 4.79 2.29 -24.18
N LEU A 134 3.79 2.96 -23.60
CA LEU A 134 2.93 3.90 -24.33
C LEU A 134 3.53 5.31 -24.44
N PHE A 135 4.63 5.56 -23.76
CA PHE A 135 5.31 6.87 -23.71
C PHE A 135 6.78 6.71 -24.13
N PRO A 136 7.07 6.57 -25.42
CA PRO A 136 8.41 6.27 -25.91
C PRO A 136 9.44 7.38 -25.61
N GLU A 137 8.99 8.58 -25.28
CA GLU A 137 9.84 9.69 -24.79
C GLU A 137 10.30 9.50 -23.34
N ARG A 138 9.76 8.55 -22.60
CA ARG A 138 10.22 8.22 -21.25
C ARG A 138 11.43 7.31 -21.35
N ASP A 139 12.51 7.78 -20.76
CA ASP A 139 13.74 7.02 -20.72
C ASP A 139 13.73 5.91 -19.64
N ARG A 140 14.76 5.13 -19.64
CA ARG A 140 14.94 4.05 -18.67
C ARG A 140 15.00 4.55 -17.23
N SER A 141 15.51 5.75 -17.00
CA SER A 141 15.64 6.35 -15.65
C SER A 141 14.28 6.54 -14.96
N PHE A 142 13.23 6.81 -15.75
CA PHE A 142 11.86 6.91 -15.23
C PHE A 142 11.40 5.60 -14.59
N VAL A 143 11.62 4.48 -15.27
CA VAL A 143 11.22 3.15 -14.81
C VAL A 143 12.04 2.73 -13.60
N GLU A 144 13.35 2.96 -13.63
CA GLU A 144 14.26 2.68 -12.51
C GLU A 144 13.91 3.51 -11.27
N GLY A 145 13.56 4.78 -11.45
CA GLY A 145 13.09 5.66 -10.38
C GLY A 145 11.76 5.20 -9.77
N LEU A 146 10.83 4.75 -10.63
CA LEU A 146 9.56 4.17 -10.17
C LEU A 146 9.78 2.91 -9.33
N ASP A 147 10.63 2.01 -9.80
CA ASP A 147 10.95 0.77 -9.09
C ASP A 147 11.57 1.04 -7.71
N ALA A 148 12.53 1.96 -7.64
CA ALA A 148 13.15 2.36 -6.39
C ALA A 148 12.12 2.99 -5.42
N TYR A 149 11.24 3.84 -5.94
CA TYR A 149 10.17 4.44 -5.15
C TYR A 149 9.21 3.38 -4.62
N VAL A 150 8.71 2.49 -5.45
CA VAL A 150 7.75 1.45 -5.04
C VAL A 150 8.39 0.50 -4.02
N LEU A 151 9.64 0.10 -4.22
CA LEU A 151 10.38 -0.71 -3.25
C LEU A 151 10.51 0.01 -1.90
N SER A 152 10.85 1.30 -1.90
CA SER A 152 10.92 2.08 -0.66
C SER A 152 9.57 2.13 0.08
N ARG A 153 8.45 2.16 -0.64
CA ARG A 153 7.11 2.11 -0.04
C ARG A 153 6.80 0.74 0.55
N ALA A 154 7.27 -0.33 -0.09
CA ALA A 154 7.12 -1.69 0.43
C ALA A 154 7.88 -1.86 1.75
N VAL A 155 9.13 -1.43 1.80
CA VAL A 155 9.99 -1.47 2.99
C VAL A 155 9.37 -0.67 4.14
N GLU A 156 8.95 0.57 3.88
CA GLU A 156 8.28 1.38 4.89
C GLU A 156 6.98 0.72 5.40
N ARG A 157 6.19 0.12 4.49
CA ARG A 157 4.97 -0.59 4.88
C ARG A 157 5.27 -1.77 5.79
N GLU A 158 6.25 -2.58 5.46
CA GLU A 158 6.61 -3.73 6.27
C GLU A 158 7.20 -3.32 7.62
N SER A 159 8.05 -2.28 7.64
CA SER A 159 8.59 -1.71 8.87
C SER A 159 7.49 -1.23 9.81
N ARG A 160 6.47 -0.54 9.29
CA ARG A 160 5.32 -0.09 10.10
C ARG A 160 4.47 -1.24 10.63
N LEU A 161 4.42 -2.38 9.94
CA LEU A 161 3.69 -3.56 10.42
C LEU A 161 4.47 -4.33 11.49
N ARG A 162 5.79 -4.21 11.48
CA ARG A 162 6.66 -4.80 12.50
C ARG A 162 6.82 -3.93 13.74
N ALA A 163 6.59 -2.62 13.61
CA ALA A 163 6.60 -1.73 14.75
C ALA A 163 5.55 -2.19 15.77
N ASP A 164 5.93 -2.20 17.01
CA ASP A 164 5.04 -2.56 18.11
C ASP A 164 3.80 -1.66 18.07
N HIS A 165 2.66 -2.23 18.43
CA HIS A 165 1.42 -1.48 18.48
C HIS A 165 1.61 -0.27 19.41
N PRO A 166 1.15 0.95 19.05
CA PRO A 166 1.35 2.16 19.88
C PRO A 166 0.95 1.98 21.36
N ILE A 167 0.00 1.10 21.64
CA ILE A 167 -0.38 0.75 23.01
C ILE A 167 0.75 0.01 23.74
N LEU A 168 1.53 -0.83 23.05
CA LEU A 168 2.67 -1.52 23.64
C LEU A 168 3.81 -0.54 23.96
N GLU A 169 4.09 0.41 23.05
CA GLU A 169 5.05 1.48 23.31
C GLU A 169 4.61 2.31 24.54
N GLN A 170 3.36 2.75 24.58
CA GLN A 170 2.80 3.47 25.72
C GLN A 170 2.84 2.65 27.01
N PHE A 171 2.60 1.34 26.93
CA PHE A 171 2.69 0.46 28.08
C PHE A 171 4.12 0.41 28.62
N TRP A 172 5.11 0.20 27.73
CA TRP A 172 6.52 0.15 28.15
C TRP A 172 7.01 1.49 28.67
N ASP A 173 6.65 2.61 28.05
CA ASP A 173 6.96 3.95 28.54
C ASP A 173 6.41 4.19 29.97
N GLN A 174 5.15 3.79 30.21
CA GLN A 174 4.55 3.90 31.57
C GLN A 174 5.20 2.93 32.54
N PHE A 175 5.53 1.73 32.11
CA PHE A 175 6.21 0.74 32.93
C PHE A 175 7.59 1.26 33.39
N ASP A 176 8.40 1.76 32.44
CA ASP A 176 9.73 2.29 32.72
C ASP A 176 9.67 3.54 33.60
N TYR A 177 8.71 4.42 33.37
CA TYR A 177 8.46 5.58 34.21
C TYR A 177 8.15 5.18 35.65
N LEU A 178 7.22 4.26 35.87
CA LEU A 178 6.86 3.79 37.21
C LEU A 178 8.03 3.08 37.92
N ASN A 179 8.77 2.28 37.18
CA ASN A 179 9.95 1.59 37.67
C ASN A 179 11.08 2.59 38.05
N GLY A 180 11.27 3.65 37.26
CA GLY A 180 12.22 4.73 37.52
C GLY A 180 11.89 5.49 38.82
N ILE A 181 10.60 5.87 39.00
CA ILE A 181 10.15 6.57 40.21
C ILE A 181 10.39 5.72 41.47
N SER A 182 10.18 4.42 41.40
CA SER A 182 10.40 3.50 42.52
C SER A 182 11.86 3.49 42.97
N LYS A 183 12.81 3.52 42.03
CA LYS A 183 14.26 3.51 42.32
C LYS A 183 14.77 4.83 42.92
N GLU A 184 14.27 5.98 42.46
CA GLU A 184 14.76 7.29 42.91
C GLU A 184 14.32 7.65 44.35
N LYS A 185 13.21 7.14 44.84
CA LYS A 185 12.60 7.54 46.12
C LYS A 185 12.76 6.52 47.25
N GLY A 186 13.50 5.42 47.05
CA GLY A 186 13.60 4.38 48.04
C GLY A 186 12.24 3.77 48.47
N ALA A 187 11.21 3.97 47.65
CA ALA A 187 9.92 3.35 47.88
C ALA A 187 9.99 1.84 47.61
N PRO A 188 9.20 1.02 48.31
CA PRO A 188 9.12 -0.40 47.98
C PRO A 188 8.76 -0.57 46.53
N ASP A 189 9.42 -1.53 45.88
CA ASP A 189 9.21 -1.82 44.46
C ASP A 189 7.75 -2.10 44.20
N ARG A 190 7.08 -1.14 43.54
CA ARG A 190 5.64 -1.23 43.27
C ARG A 190 5.30 -2.26 42.19
N LEU A 191 6.32 -2.72 41.45
CA LEU A 191 6.14 -3.68 40.37
C LEU A 191 6.57 -5.09 40.78
N ASN A 192 6.91 -5.26 42.08
CA ASN A 192 7.22 -6.54 42.67
C ASN A 192 8.30 -7.36 41.93
N HIS A 193 9.46 -6.77 41.76
CA HIS A 193 10.62 -7.41 41.12
C HIS A 193 11.48 -8.22 42.06
N SER A 194 10.94 -8.77 43.17
CA SER A 194 11.73 -9.67 43.99
C SER A 194 11.95 -10.98 43.23
N ALA A 195 13.16 -11.54 43.34
CA ALA A 195 13.49 -12.81 42.70
C ALA A 195 12.62 -13.99 43.21
N ASP A 196 11.98 -13.80 44.35
CA ASP A 196 11.15 -14.80 45.02
C ASP A 196 9.67 -14.69 44.66
N ASP A 197 9.23 -13.53 44.14
CA ASP A 197 7.87 -13.28 43.69
C ASP A 197 7.90 -13.11 42.17
N ALA A 198 7.94 -14.23 41.45
CA ALA A 198 7.80 -14.20 40.02
C ALA A 198 6.48 -13.51 39.65
N LEU A 199 6.53 -12.48 38.82
CA LEU A 199 5.35 -11.92 38.15
C LEU A 199 4.68 -13.05 37.36
N ILE A 200 3.56 -13.50 37.87
CA ILE A 200 2.70 -14.48 37.20
C ILE A 200 1.71 -13.73 36.34
#